data_84513db8e12b157ec841a9b2034afb63
#
_entry.id   84513db8e12b157ec841a9b2034afb63
#
_cell.length_a   1.000
_cell.length_b   1.000
_cell.length_c   1.000
_cell.angle_alpha   90.00
_cell.angle_beta   90.00
_cell.angle_gamma   90.00
#
_symmetry.space_group_name_H-M   'P 1'
#
loop_
_entity.id
_entity.type
_entity.pdbx_description
1 polymer ?
#
loop_
_entity_poly.entity_id
_entity_poly.type
_entity_poly.pdbx_seq_one_letter_code
_entity_poly.pdbx_strand_id
1 'polypeptide(L)'
;MCSSDLLAWPAPAAIVKGTKNPEGAKKFIDWALSPEGQKVLMLATPRVPVTDVEPIEGVPDPKALDLVPYDHVRWGAEREAVLEEFSARYPHLN
;
A
#
# COMPACT_ATOMS: atom_id res chain seq x y z
N MET A 1 -1.60 -21.15 2.54
CA MET A 1 -1.56 -20.14 1.46
C MET A 1 -0.16 -20.10 0.88
N CYS A 2 0.00 -20.15 -0.41
CA CYS A 2 1.31 -20.06 -1.06
C CYS A 2 1.77 -18.59 -1.07
N SER A 3 2.99 -18.31 -0.63
CA SER A 3 3.53 -16.95 -0.57
C SER A 3 3.69 -16.29 -1.96
N SER A 4 3.81 -17.10 -3.00
CA SER A 4 3.90 -16.64 -4.39
C SER A 4 2.61 -16.06 -4.97
N ASP A 5 1.50 -16.17 -4.26
CA ASP A 5 0.18 -15.68 -4.72
C ASP A 5 -0.14 -14.28 -4.17
N LEU A 6 0.78 -13.65 -3.44
CA LEU A 6 0.57 -12.38 -2.78
C LEU A 6 1.16 -11.21 -3.56
N LEU A 7 0.43 -10.10 -3.57
CA LEU A 7 0.89 -8.80 -4.07
C LEU A 7 1.17 -7.87 -2.90
N ALA A 8 2.25 -7.09 -2.99
CA ALA A 8 2.49 -5.98 -2.08
C ALA A 8 1.87 -4.71 -2.67
N TRP A 9 1.01 -4.07 -1.92
CA TRP A 9 0.35 -2.84 -2.33
C TRP A 9 0.74 -1.70 -1.40
N PRO A 10 1.40 -0.64 -1.88
CA PRO A 10 1.72 0.51 -1.06
C PRO A 10 0.46 1.33 -0.74
N ALA A 11 0.41 1.88 0.47
CA ALA A 11 -0.58 2.87 0.87
C ALA A 11 0.14 4.24 0.96
N PRO A 12 0.19 5.02 -0.12
CA PRO A 12 0.95 6.25 -0.17
C PRO A 12 0.27 7.38 0.61
N ALA A 13 1.09 8.30 1.11
CA ALA A 13 0.64 9.56 1.65
C ALA A 13 1.36 10.71 0.93
N ALA A 14 0.68 11.83 0.74
CA ALA A 14 1.26 12.99 0.07
C ALA A 14 0.80 14.29 0.72
N ILE A 15 1.64 15.31 0.62
CA ILE A 15 1.29 16.67 1.06
C ILE A 15 0.52 17.37 -0.06
N VAL A 16 -0.66 17.88 0.27
CA VAL A 16 -1.49 18.60 -0.69
C VAL A 16 -0.82 19.94 -1.06
N LYS A 17 -0.70 20.19 -2.36
CA LYS A 17 -0.15 21.45 -2.86
C LYS A 17 -1.02 22.62 -2.39
N GLY A 18 -0.39 23.66 -1.82
CA GLY A 18 -1.10 24.80 -1.29
C GLY A 18 -1.63 24.65 0.14
N THR A 19 -1.22 23.59 0.85
CA THR A 19 -1.55 23.46 2.28
C THR A 19 -1.12 24.69 3.09
N LYS A 20 -1.95 25.08 4.05
CA LYS A 20 -1.65 26.21 4.94
C LYS A 20 -0.58 25.89 5.98
N ASN A 21 -0.31 24.64 6.23
CA ASN A 21 0.69 24.18 7.21
C ASN A 21 1.60 23.08 6.63
N PRO A 22 2.51 23.41 5.71
CA PRO A 22 3.39 22.41 5.10
C PRO A 22 4.36 21.78 6.11
N GLU A 23 4.82 22.54 7.10
CA GLU A 23 5.75 22.03 8.12
C GLU A 23 5.06 21.01 9.05
N GLY A 24 3.83 21.25 9.43
CA GLY A 24 3.02 20.27 10.18
C GLY A 24 2.76 19.00 9.39
N ALA A 25 2.47 19.13 8.10
CA ALA A 25 2.26 17.97 7.21
C ALA A 25 3.54 17.12 7.07
N LYS A 26 4.71 17.76 6.92
CA LYS A 26 6.00 17.06 6.91
C LYS A 26 6.27 16.32 8.21
N LYS A 27 6.06 16.98 9.36
CA LYS A 27 6.21 16.35 10.67
C LYS A 27 5.32 15.14 10.85
N PHE A 28 4.08 15.20 10.38
CA PHE A 28 3.16 14.07 10.42
C PHE A 28 3.68 12.89 9.59
N ILE A 29 4.13 13.14 8.36
CA ILE A 29 4.68 12.09 7.49
C ILE A 29 5.95 11.50 8.10
N ASP A 30 6.85 12.32 8.62
CA ASP A 30 8.07 11.86 9.29
C ASP A 30 7.74 10.98 10.51
N TRP A 31 6.75 11.37 11.30
CA TRP A 31 6.28 10.56 12.41
C TRP A 31 5.64 9.25 11.92
N ALA A 32 4.79 9.30 10.89
CA ALA A 32 4.12 8.11 10.34
C ALA A 32 5.12 7.07 9.81
N LEU A 33 6.25 7.52 9.28
CA LEU A 33 7.34 6.66 8.80
C LEU A 33 8.32 6.26 9.90
N SER A 34 8.23 6.85 11.08
CA SER A 34 9.07 6.47 12.22
C SER A 34 8.65 5.10 12.78
N PRO A 35 9.55 4.39 13.50
CA PRO A 35 9.20 3.14 14.16
C PRO A 35 8.00 3.25 15.09
N GLU A 36 7.88 4.35 15.84
CA GLU A 36 6.75 4.61 16.73
C GLU A 36 5.45 4.79 15.97
N GLY A 37 5.46 5.60 14.92
CA GLY A 37 4.31 5.82 14.06
C GLY A 37 3.84 4.54 13.38
N GLN A 38 4.76 3.73 12.89
CA GLN A 38 4.45 2.44 12.28
C GLN A 38 3.77 1.47 13.26
N LYS A 39 4.22 1.41 14.51
CA LYS A 39 3.58 0.59 15.54
C LYS A 39 2.14 1.03 15.80
N VAL A 40 1.90 2.33 15.91
CA VAL A 40 0.54 2.87 16.11
C VAL A 40 -0.36 2.58 14.91
N LEU A 41 0.15 2.77 13.70
CA LEU A 41 -0.61 2.50 12.47
C LEU A 41 -0.93 1.02 12.29
N MET A 42 -0.04 0.12 12.68
CA MET A 42 -0.31 -1.32 12.66
C MET A 42 -1.39 -1.74 13.65
N LEU A 43 -1.50 -1.08 14.80
CA LEU A 43 -2.57 -1.33 15.76
C LEU A 43 -3.94 -0.88 15.23
N ALA A 44 -3.96 0.22 14.48
CA ALA A 44 -5.19 0.73 13.88
C ALA A 44 -5.66 -0.12 12.69
N THR A 45 -4.72 -0.59 11.89
CA THR A 45 -5.02 -1.40 10.70
C THR A 45 -3.89 -2.41 10.48
N PRO A 46 -4.18 -3.71 10.53
CA PRO A 46 -3.16 -4.73 10.25
C PRO A 46 -2.52 -4.48 8.89
N ARG A 47 -1.22 -4.25 8.88
CA ARG A 47 -0.43 -3.98 7.69
C ARG A 47 1.02 -4.35 7.89
N VAL A 48 1.72 -4.50 6.78
CA VAL A 48 3.16 -4.66 6.79
C VAL A 48 3.81 -3.29 7.04
N PRO A 49 4.74 -3.17 8.01
CA PRO A 49 5.45 -1.92 8.24
C PRO A 49 6.42 -1.59 7.10
N VAL A 50 6.62 -0.30 6.81
CA VAL A 50 7.60 0.17 5.82
C VAL A 50 8.97 0.44 6.43
N THR A 51 9.03 0.60 7.75
CA THR A 51 10.27 0.73 8.52
C THR A 51 10.64 -0.60 9.17
N ASP A 52 11.87 -0.72 9.64
CA ASP A 52 12.37 -1.94 10.28
C ASP A 52 11.76 -2.10 11.70
N VAL A 53 10.52 -2.51 11.73
CA VAL A 53 9.70 -2.77 12.93
C VAL A 53 9.12 -4.18 12.81
N GLU A 54 9.09 -4.92 13.91
CA GLU A 54 8.45 -6.24 13.91
C GLU A 54 6.96 -6.13 13.59
N PRO A 55 6.44 -6.95 12.66
CA PRO A 55 5.01 -7.03 12.40
C PRO A 55 4.23 -7.49 13.64
N ILE A 56 2.97 -7.08 13.74
CA ILE A 56 2.09 -7.60 14.78
C ILE A 56 1.75 -9.07 14.50
N GLU A 57 1.37 -9.79 15.55
CA GLU A 57 0.96 -11.19 15.45
C GLU A 57 -0.15 -11.37 14.41
N GLY A 58 0.00 -12.35 13.55
CA GLY A 58 -0.93 -12.64 12.46
C GLY A 58 -0.65 -11.92 11.13
N VAL A 59 0.27 -10.96 11.13
CA VAL A 59 0.75 -10.32 9.89
C VAL A 59 2.07 -10.96 9.48
N PRO A 60 2.19 -11.50 8.27
CA PRO A 60 3.43 -12.15 7.83
C PRO A 60 4.58 -11.15 7.69
N ASP A 61 5.79 -11.62 7.97
CA ASP A 61 7.01 -10.84 7.72
C ASP A 61 7.21 -10.70 6.20
N PRO A 62 7.27 -9.45 5.66
CA PRO A 62 7.46 -9.24 4.23
C PRO A 62 8.76 -9.84 3.69
N LYS A 63 9.80 -9.97 4.53
CA LYS A 63 11.08 -10.58 4.15
C LYS A 63 10.99 -12.09 3.92
N ALA A 64 9.97 -12.74 4.49
CA ALA A 64 9.71 -14.17 4.35
C ALA A 64 8.76 -14.51 3.19
N LEU A 65 8.20 -13.49 2.51
CA LEU A 65 7.22 -13.66 1.44
C LEU A 65 7.89 -13.58 0.06
N ASP A 66 7.52 -14.50 -0.80
CA ASP A 66 7.83 -14.45 -2.23
C ASP A 66 6.68 -13.74 -2.95
N LEU A 67 6.82 -12.42 -3.14
CA LEU A 67 5.76 -11.57 -3.68
C LEU A 67 5.79 -11.57 -5.21
N VAL A 68 4.60 -11.54 -5.82
CA VAL A 68 4.45 -11.33 -7.26
C VAL A 68 4.98 -9.94 -7.62
N PRO A 69 5.88 -9.82 -8.61
CA PRO A 69 6.34 -8.51 -9.08
C PRO A 69 5.17 -7.68 -9.62
N TYR A 70 5.05 -6.44 -9.15
CA TYR A 70 4.00 -5.53 -9.57
C TYR A 70 4.56 -4.25 -10.16
N ASP A 71 4.32 -4.01 -11.45
CA ASP A 71 4.74 -2.81 -12.16
C ASP A 71 3.60 -1.78 -12.16
N HIS A 72 3.68 -0.83 -11.25
CA HIS A 72 2.67 0.22 -11.09
C HIS A 72 2.51 1.10 -12.33
N VAL A 73 3.59 1.38 -13.03
CA VAL A 73 3.58 2.23 -14.23
C VAL A 73 2.85 1.53 -15.37
N ARG A 74 3.21 0.27 -15.63
CA ARG A 74 2.57 -0.54 -16.66
C ARG A 74 1.07 -0.72 -16.40
N TRP A 75 0.71 -1.19 -15.22
CA TRP A 75 -0.69 -1.43 -14.88
C TRP A 75 -1.51 -0.16 -14.79
N GLY A 76 -0.90 0.96 -14.41
CA GLY A 76 -1.55 2.27 -14.48
C GLY A 76 -1.88 2.69 -15.91
N ALA A 77 -0.97 2.47 -16.85
CA ALA A 77 -1.19 2.77 -18.26
C ALA A 77 -2.23 1.85 -18.93
N GLU A 78 -2.26 0.57 -18.55
CA GLU A 78 -3.19 -0.42 -19.12
C GLU A 78 -4.56 -0.48 -18.41
N ARG A 79 -4.75 0.30 -17.34
CA ARG A 79 -5.93 0.22 -16.47
C ARG A 79 -7.25 0.35 -17.24
N GLU A 80 -7.38 1.34 -18.10
CA GLU A 80 -8.62 1.58 -18.83
C GLU A 80 -8.94 0.44 -19.78
N ALA A 81 -7.96 -0.03 -20.54
CA ALA A 81 -8.15 -1.15 -21.46
C ALA A 81 -8.55 -2.44 -20.74
N VAL A 82 -7.95 -2.73 -19.58
CA VAL A 82 -8.30 -3.90 -18.76
C VAL A 82 -9.74 -3.79 -18.24
N LEU A 83 -10.15 -2.60 -17.77
CA LEU A 83 -11.50 -2.38 -17.27
C LEU A 83 -12.57 -2.49 -18.38
N GLU A 84 -12.28 -1.97 -19.56
CA GLU A 84 -13.16 -2.09 -20.73
C GLU A 84 -13.35 -3.56 -21.13
N GLU A 85 -12.25 -4.30 -21.23
CA GLU A 85 -12.30 -5.73 -21.56
C GLU A 85 -13.04 -6.54 -20.50
N PHE A 86 -12.81 -6.26 -19.22
CA PHE A 86 -13.53 -6.91 -18.13
C PHE A 86 -15.02 -6.63 -18.19
N SER A 87 -15.42 -5.38 -18.38
CA SER A 87 -16.82 -4.99 -18.46
C SER A 87 -17.53 -5.59 -19.67
N ALA A 88 -16.83 -5.72 -20.81
CA ALA A 88 -17.37 -6.36 -22.01
C ALA A 88 -17.59 -7.87 -21.81
N ARG A 89 -16.67 -8.54 -21.10
CA ARG A 89 -16.79 -9.98 -20.82
C ARG A 89 -17.80 -10.31 -19.73
N TYR A 90 -17.95 -9.42 -18.74
CA TYR A 90 -18.78 -9.67 -17.56
C TYR A 90 -19.78 -8.52 -17.31
N PRO A 91 -20.69 -8.22 -18.24
CA PRO A 91 -21.61 -7.10 -18.11
C PRO A 91 -22.57 -7.22 -16.92
N HIS A 92 -22.78 -8.43 -16.41
CA HIS A 92 -23.63 -8.72 -15.25
C HIS A 92 -22.98 -8.41 -13.89
N LEU A 93 -21.68 -8.06 -13.87
CA LEU A 93 -20.95 -7.72 -12.66
C LEU A 93 -20.79 -6.20 -12.45
N ASN A 94 -21.28 -5.40 -13.37
CA ASN A 94 -21.22 -3.93 -13.32
C ASN A 94 -22.49 -3.34 -12.70
#